data_33ec29aab3a3900d54a77a6b85e13250
#
_entry.id   33ec29aab3a3900d54a77a6b85e13250
#
_cell.length_a   1.000
_cell.length_b   1.000
_cell.length_c   1.000
_cell.angle_alpha   90.00
_cell.angle_beta   90.00
_cell.angle_gamma   90.00
#
_symmetry.space_group_name_H-M   'P 1'
#
loop_
_entity.id
_entity.type
_entity.pdbx_description
1 polymer ?
#
loop_
_entity_poly.entity_id
_entity_poly.type
_entity_poly.pdbx_seq_one_letter_code
_entity_poly.pdbx_strand_id
1 'polypeptide(L)'
;MHTLVLSCGLVPIGLAQAASTSYMGPLETSGFLGYNYRSYTEEAGVETVSQQLSGTINAATFFGEPWLATANLSLNLTQDSSESVGLVSRSTIDSQLVTGDFDLNVLPQSRTPFSLILQATDSRVDTVESGLMPITFVGEDYSTTYLGLRQSYITDEGGRYRVSYDYRNWESTASGQYDDTTFGAEADLRQPQQRLVARGSMQTNQSSILERVNDNLVLDLSHFYYPMRDFRLDSKVSYYDYNRSFLDPLATDTRLSTLEMTQLTSNAFWRPGDYPLSISAGVRVFTMTGNETNAAGADVSNLALNSGLFYQASQNLRLDASFSSLYSKASGIQDDVQRQEVGLLYQTDRKEVLGFSYQAYLEGDLSRYADAADNKNNWAFKLGHGLNRSWWPGERTSATSLRLNLNQALSYYGFAGKVLASSASVRVDNSVSLAFNQQAWGGNSLAQLTLSDSRDSASEEKAAVTTRRDFEQQLVNLQLSRNQDLGRRSSITGDITVQYVRVRGEVSVGTGAAVVDETDTTTSTGRIMFQHYQMFGVRRLQYSSDYIVSNTTTVGAIDRLDWENRLSYAIGKLDASVSYRLTETDSRNYDLLYFRLMRRF
;
A
#
# COMPACT_ATOMS: atom_id res chain seq x y z
N MET A 1 -41.51 9.52 -10.50
CA MET A 1 -41.13 10.15 -11.79
C MET A 1 -41.26 11.66 -11.60
N HIS A 2 -40.29 12.26 -10.92
CA HIS A 2 -40.24 13.72 -10.73
C HIS A 2 -39.32 14.30 -11.79
N THR A 3 -39.89 15.08 -12.67
CA THR A 3 -39.20 15.78 -13.75
C THR A 3 -38.43 16.94 -13.15
N LEU A 4 -37.13 16.77 -12.94
CA LEU A 4 -36.23 17.85 -12.54
C LEU A 4 -35.96 18.73 -13.77
N VAL A 5 -36.63 19.86 -13.85
CA VAL A 5 -36.36 20.91 -14.84
C VAL A 5 -35.09 21.65 -14.39
N LEU A 6 -33.95 21.23 -14.94
CA LEU A 6 -32.69 21.96 -14.81
C LEU A 6 -32.73 23.23 -15.66
N SER A 7 -33.11 24.35 -15.07
CA SER A 7 -32.84 25.67 -15.63
C SER A 7 -31.36 26.05 -15.32
N CYS A 8 -30.43 25.53 -16.11
CA CYS A 8 -29.06 26.04 -16.13
C CYS A 8 -29.07 27.47 -16.68
N GLY A 9 -29.26 28.44 -15.81
CA GLY A 9 -28.95 29.85 -16.09
C GLY A 9 -27.45 29.99 -16.24
N LEU A 10 -26.95 29.83 -17.46
CA LEU A 10 -25.61 30.30 -17.85
C LEU A 10 -25.60 31.82 -17.69
N VAL A 11 -25.14 32.29 -16.53
CA VAL A 11 -24.74 33.67 -16.33
C VAL A 11 -23.46 33.84 -17.12
N PRO A 12 -23.44 34.61 -18.23
CA PRO A 12 -22.20 34.99 -18.86
C PRO A 12 -21.52 35.99 -17.91
N ILE A 13 -20.52 35.55 -17.17
CA ILE A 13 -19.60 36.47 -16.49
C ILE A 13 -18.78 37.13 -17.59
N GLY A 14 -19.33 38.20 -18.15
CA GLY A 14 -18.62 39.14 -18.97
C GLY A 14 -17.67 39.91 -18.06
N LEU A 15 -16.47 39.40 -17.88
CA LEU A 15 -15.36 40.18 -17.33
C LEU A 15 -15.03 41.29 -18.29
N ALA A 16 -15.51 42.50 -17.98
CA ALA A 16 -15.10 43.73 -18.68
C ALA A 16 -13.57 43.86 -18.53
N GLN A 17 -12.86 43.77 -19.63
CA GLN A 17 -11.45 44.19 -19.73
C GLN A 17 -11.39 45.70 -19.52
N ALA A 18 -11.21 46.16 -18.32
CA ALA A 18 -10.78 47.51 -18.02
C ALA A 18 -9.27 47.58 -18.32
N ALA A 19 -8.89 48.24 -19.35
CA ALA A 19 -7.51 48.63 -19.63
C ALA A 19 -7.05 49.65 -18.58
N SER A 20 -6.57 49.18 -17.46
CA SER A 20 -5.80 49.91 -16.46
C SER A 20 -4.46 49.19 -16.31
N THR A 21 -3.40 49.91 -16.00
CA THR A 21 -2.11 49.39 -15.57
C THR A 21 -2.36 48.43 -14.39
N SER A 22 -2.81 47.21 -14.69
CA SER A 22 -3.19 46.23 -13.65
C SER A 22 -1.90 45.60 -13.17
N TYR A 23 -1.61 45.80 -11.90
CA TYR A 23 -0.59 45.01 -11.17
C TYR A 23 -0.92 43.51 -11.11
N MET A 24 -1.97 43.09 -11.80
CA MET A 24 -2.44 41.69 -11.85
C MET A 24 -2.28 41.17 -13.28
N GLY A 25 -1.67 40.01 -13.42
CA GLY A 25 -1.53 39.30 -14.70
C GLY A 25 -2.86 38.79 -15.25
N PRO A 26 -2.85 38.19 -16.43
CA PRO A 26 -4.06 37.60 -17.00
C PRO A 26 -4.64 36.54 -16.07
N LEU A 27 -5.96 36.54 -15.94
CA LEU A 27 -6.67 35.53 -15.21
C LEU A 27 -6.86 34.29 -16.10
N GLU A 28 -6.18 33.22 -15.76
CA GLU A 28 -6.35 31.92 -16.41
C GLU A 28 -7.44 31.11 -15.67
N THR A 29 -8.51 30.80 -16.39
CA THR A 29 -9.61 30.01 -15.83
C THR A 29 -9.69 28.64 -16.48
N SER A 30 -9.91 27.62 -15.66
CA SER A 30 -10.13 26.25 -16.10
C SER A 30 -11.12 25.56 -15.16
N GLY A 31 -11.71 24.48 -15.60
CA GLY A 31 -12.61 23.75 -14.74
C GLY A 31 -13.29 22.58 -15.44
N PHE A 32 -14.22 21.99 -14.74
CA PHE A 32 -15.10 20.99 -15.29
C PHE A 32 -16.50 21.06 -14.67
N LEU A 33 -17.47 20.53 -15.39
CA LEU A 33 -18.79 20.20 -14.91
C LEU A 33 -19.03 18.72 -15.23
N GLY A 34 -19.44 17.95 -14.23
CA GLY A 34 -19.65 16.52 -14.35
C GLY A 34 -20.99 16.09 -13.75
N TYR A 35 -21.59 15.10 -14.39
CA TYR A 35 -22.77 14.42 -13.89
C TYR A 35 -22.51 12.92 -13.89
N ASN A 36 -22.76 12.26 -12.74
CA ASN A 36 -22.67 10.83 -12.56
C ASN A 36 -24.05 10.29 -12.17
N TYR A 37 -24.44 9.19 -12.76
CA TYR A 37 -25.64 8.43 -12.38
C TYR A 37 -25.23 6.99 -12.12
N ARG A 38 -25.71 6.42 -11.03
CA ARG A 38 -25.47 5.03 -10.65
C ARG A 38 -26.80 4.41 -10.22
N SER A 39 -27.12 3.27 -10.79
CA SER A 39 -28.22 2.42 -10.33
C SER A 39 -27.66 1.05 -9.98
N TYR A 40 -27.95 0.60 -8.80
CA TYR A 40 -27.54 -0.69 -8.24
C TYR A 40 -28.80 -1.45 -7.84
N THR A 41 -28.93 -2.67 -8.33
CA THR A 41 -30.05 -3.54 -7.99
C THR A 41 -29.51 -4.87 -7.50
N GLU A 42 -29.98 -5.32 -6.35
CA GLU A 42 -29.63 -6.61 -5.74
C GLU A 42 -30.82 -7.58 -5.86
N GLU A 43 -30.57 -8.87 -6.09
CA GLU A 43 -31.60 -9.92 -6.19
C GLU A 43 -32.48 -9.99 -4.92
N ALA A 44 -31.95 -9.62 -3.77
CA ALA A 44 -32.70 -9.52 -2.52
C ALA A 44 -33.77 -8.41 -2.52
N GLY A 45 -33.95 -7.68 -3.63
CA GLY A 45 -34.96 -6.63 -3.78
C GLY A 45 -34.54 -5.27 -3.21
N VAL A 46 -33.24 -5.05 -3.03
CA VAL A 46 -32.69 -3.72 -2.69
C VAL A 46 -32.30 -3.02 -3.99
N GLU A 47 -32.87 -1.86 -4.21
CA GLU A 47 -32.53 -0.97 -5.30
C GLU A 47 -31.96 0.34 -4.72
N THR A 48 -30.77 0.74 -5.21
CA THR A 48 -30.15 2.02 -4.86
C THR A 48 -29.87 2.80 -6.12
N VAL A 49 -30.39 4.02 -6.17
CA VAL A 49 -30.13 4.97 -7.26
C VAL A 49 -29.41 6.17 -6.67
N SER A 50 -28.25 6.52 -7.23
CA SER A 50 -27.54 7.73 -6.85
C SER A 50 -27.26 8.62 -8.07
N GLN A 51 -27.34 9.92 -7.84
CA GLN A 51 -27.11 10.96 -8.83
C GLN A 51 -26.16 11.98 -8.23
N GLN A 52 -25.10 12.31 -8.93
CA GLN A 52 -24.11 13.26 -8.46
C GLN A 52 -23.85 14.30 -9.54
N LEU A 53 -23.99 15.56 -9.15
CA LEU A 53 -23.54 16.71 -9.93
C LEU A 53 -22.27 17.25 -9.29
N SER A 54 -21.20 17.41 -10.07
CA SER A 54 -19.94 17.97 -9.59
C SER A 54 -19.42 19.03 -10.54
N GLY A 55 -18.82 20.07 -9.96
CA GLY A 55 -18.20 21.14 -10.74
C GLY A 55 -16.99 21.70 -10.02
N THR A 56 -15.98 22.05 -10.79
CA THR A 56 -14.78 22.73 -10.30
C THR A 56 -14.48 23.93 -11.21
N ILE A 57 -14.17 25.04 -10.58
CA ILE A 57 -13.67 26.26 -11.25
C ILE A 57 -12.33 26.58 -10.60
N ASN A 58 -11.29 26.66 -11.42
CA ASN A 58 -9.96 27.09 -11.01
C ASN A 58 -9.65 28.43 -11.70
N ALA A 59 -9.07 29.35 -10.95
CA ALA A 59 -8.63 30.63 -11.43
C ALA A 59 -7.19 30.86 -10.96
N ALA A 60 -6.27 31.11 -11.88
CA ALA A 60 -4.87 31.37 -11.61
C ALA A 60 -4.47 32.72 -12.13
N THR A 61 -3.68 33.46 -11.38
CA THR A 61 -3.14 34.76 -11.77
C THR A 61 -1.82 35.03 -11.06
N PHE A 62 -1.16 36.13 -11.42
CA PHE A 62 0.02 36.63 -10.71
C PHE A 62 -0.13 38.12 -10.43
N PHE A 63 0.58 38.60 -9.40
CA PHE A 63 0.63 40.00 -9.04
C PHE A 63 2.01 40.58 -9.37
N GLY A 64 2.01 41.68 -10.16
CA GLY A 64 3.22 42.26 -10.72
C GLY A 64 3.80 41.35 -11.78
N GLU A 65 4.67 40.47 -11.37
CA GLU A 65 5.33 39.48 -12.23
C GLU A 65 5.19 38.06 -11.62
N PRO A 66 5.21 36.97 -12.42
CA PRO A 66 5.04 35.59 -11.91
C PRO A 66 6.07 35.17 -10.85
N TRP A 67 7.25 35.81 -10.86
CA TRP A 67 8.28 35.57 -9.85
C TRP A 67 8.06 36.34 -8.54
N LEU A 68 7.20 37.39 -8.55
CA LEU A 68 6.87 38.19 -7.38
C LEU A 68 5.77 37.51 -6.53
N ALA A 69 4.62 37.26 -7.14
CA ALA A 69 3.55 36.54 -6.45
C ALA A 69 2.60 35.84 -7.42
N THR A 70 2.17 34.64 -7.11
CA THR A 70 1.14 33.89 -7.83
C THR A 70 -0.01 33.56 -6.88
N ALA A 71 -1.23 33.65 -7.39
CA ALA A 71 -2.44 33.29 -6.65
C ALA A 71 -3.28 32.28 -7.46
N ASN A 72 -3.77 31.25 -6.77
CA ASN A 72 -4.68 30.27 -7.31
C ASN A 72 -5.93 30.22 -6.42
N LEU A 73 -7.08 30.18 -7.05
CA LEU A 73 -8.38 29.99 -6.41
C LEU A 73 -9.05 28.77 -7.04
N SER A 74 -9.52 27.85 -6.23
CA SER A 74 -10.31 26.71 -6.66
C SER A 74 -11.63 26.68 -5.89
N LEU A 75 -12.71 26.48 -6.61
CA LEU A 75 -14.05 26.29 -6.04
C LEU A 75 -14.60 24.97 -6.56
N ASN A 76 -14.95 24.07 -5.64
CA ASN A 76 -15.54 22.78 -5.95
C ASN A 76 -16.96 22.71 -5.35
N LEU A 77 -17.91 22.27 -6.14
CA LEU A 77 -19.27 22.00 -5.76
C LEU A 77 -19.60 20.56 -6.10
N THR A 78 -20.13 19.83 -5.13
CA THR A 78 -20.67 18.48 -5.36
C THR A 78 -22.03 18.40 -4.71
N GLN A 79 -23.02 17.96 -5.46
CA GLN A 79 -24.35 17.63 -4.97
C GLN A 79 -24.62 16.16 -5.28
N ASP A 80 -24.96 15.40 -4.27
CA ASP A 80 -25.25 13.98 -4.37
C ASP A 80 -26.65 13.71 -3.82
N SER A 81 -27.42 12.89 -4.54
CA SER A 81 -28.74 12.41 -4.11
C SER A 81 -28.77 10.90 -4.29
N SER A 82 -29.00 10.19 -3.21
CA SER A 82 -29.06 8.72 -3.19
C SER A 82 -30.38 8.27 -2.59
N GLU A 83 -31.10 7.41 -3.31
CA GLU A 83 -32.31 6.76 -2.86
C GLU A 83 -32.06 5.25 -2.79
N SER A 84 -32.33 4.65 -1.64
CA SER A 84 -32.27 3.22 -1.42
C SER A 84 -33.64 2.68 -1.02
N VAL A 85 -34.14 1.71 -1.76
CA VAL A 85 -35.43 1.05 -1.53
C VAL A 85 -35.16 -0.41 -1.23
N GLY A 86 -35.50 -0.84 -0.02
CA GLY A 86 -35.46 -2.23 0.40
C GLY A 86 -36.85 -2.80 0.58
N LEU A 87 -36.96 -4.08 0.91
CA LEU A 87 -38.25 -4.77 1.12
C LEU A 87 -39.12 -4.14 2.21
N VAL A 88 -38.53 -3.53 3.21
CA VAL A 88 -39.22 -3.02 4.41
C VAL A 88 -38.84 -1.57 4.78
N SER A 89 -37.91 -0.97 4.07
CA SER A 89 -37.40 0.37 4.34
C SER A 89 -37.07 1.14 3.06
N ARG A 90 -37.20 2.46 3.13
CA ARG A 90 -36.75 3.39 2.09
C ARG A 90 -35.95 4.48 2.76
N SER A 91 -34.79 4.79 2.22
CA SER A 91 -33.92 5.86 2.67
C SER A 91 -33.57 6.76 1.49
N THR A 92 -33.62 8.06 1.71
CA THR A 92 -33.16 9.07 0.75
C THR A 92 -32.13 9.92 1.46
N ILE A 93 -30.96 10.08 0.85
CA ILE A 93 -29.86 10.89 1.36
C ILE A 93 -29.53 11.94 0.29
N ASP A 94 -29.69 13.19 0.64
CA ASP A 94 -29.28 14.32 -0.19
C ASP A 94 -28.10 15.01 0.49
N SER A 95 -27.00 15.14 -0.22
CA SER A 95 -25.80 15.80 0.28
C SER A 95 -25.29 16.89 -0.65
N GLN A 96 -24.78 17.95 -0.07
CA GLN A 96 -24.15 19.06 -0.76
C GLN A 96 -22.81 19.34 -0.12
N LEU A 97 -21.75 19.39 -0.94
CA LEU A 97 -20.40 19.72 -0.52
C LEU A 97 -19.89 20.91 -1.33
N VAL A 98 -19.47 21.94 -0.64
CA VAL A 98 -18.81 23.12 -1.23
C VAL A 98 -17.43 23.24 -0.62
N THR A 99 -16.39 23.28 -1.47
CA THR A 99 -15.01 23.48 -1.02
C THR A 99 -14.39 24.64 -1.80
N GLY A 100 -13.83 25.59 -1.09
CA GLY A 100 -13.04 26.68 -1.62
C GLY A 100 -11.60 26.58 -1.16
N ASP A 101 -10.66 26.71 -2.10
CA ASP A 101 -9.22 26.69 -1.85
C ASP A 101 -8.59 27.96 -2.43
N PHE A 102 -7.76 28.63 -1.64
CA PHE A 102 -6.99 29.79 -2.08
C PHE A 102 -5.54 29.61 -1.69
N ASP A 103 -4.66 29.67 -2.69
CA ASP A 103 -3.20 29.58 -2.52
C ASP A 103 -2.54 30.86 -3.00
N LEU A 104 -1.77 31.51 -2.14
CA LEU A 104 -0.94 32.65 -2.47
C LEU A 104 0.53 32.29 -2.24
N ASN A 105 1.34 32.39 -3.29
CA ASN A 105 2.78 32.18 -3.19
C ASN A 105 3.49 33.50 -3.50
N VAL A 106 4.24 34.00 -2.52
CA VAL A 106 5.02 35.24 -2.62
C VAL A 106 6.49 34.89 -2.78
N LEU A 107 7.17 35.51 -3.74
CA LEU A 107 8.56 35.30 -4.09
C LEU A 107 8.90 33.81 -4.33
N PRO A 108 8.09 33.06 -5.12
CA PRO A 108 8.22 31.60 -5.23
C PRO A 108 9.58 31.12 -5.75
N GLN A 109 10.28 31.96 -6.52
CA GLN A 109 11.59 31.65 -7.09
C GLN A 109 12.76 32.27 -6.30
N SER A 110 12.49 32.96 -5.19
CA SER A 110 13.49 33.59 -4.35
C SER A 110 14.07 32.61 -3.33
N ARG A 111 15.06 33.09 -2.57
CA ARG A 111 15.59 32.37 -1.42
C ARG A 111 14.64 32.35 -0.22
N THR A 112 13.64 33.19 -0.23
CA THR A 112 12.69 33.39 0.87
C THR A 112 11.24 33.22 0.41
N PRO A 113 10.85 32.09 -0.22
CA PRO A 113 9.49 31.91 -0.66
C PRO A 113 8.54 31.80 0.56
N PHE A 114 7.42 32.50 0.45
CA PHE A 114 6.32 32.46 1.42
C PHE A 114 5.06 31.92 0.75
N SER A 115 4.29 31.09 1.44
CA SER A 115 2.98 30.63 0.97
C SER A 115 1.92 30.77 2.05
N LEU A 116 0.73 31.20 1.61
CA LEU A 116 -0.51 31.24 2.39
C LEU A 116 -1.52 30.32 1.70
N ILE A 117 -2.11 29.42 2.47
CA ILE A 117 -3.15 28.50 2.01
C ILE A 117 -4.38 28.75 2.88
N LEU A 118 -5.51 29.02 2.25
CA LEU A 118 -6.82 29.10 2.90
C LEU A 118 -7.73 28.07 2.24
N GLN A 119 -8.41 27.29 3.08
CA GLN A 119 -9.37 26.31 2.59
C GLN A 119 -10.62 26.36 3.47
N ALA A 120 -11.78 26.29 2.84
CA ALA A 120 -13.05 26.21 3.52
C ALA A 120 -13.92 25.14 2.87
N THR A 121 -14.55 24.31 3.69
CA THR A 121 -15.46 23.25 3.24
C THR A 121 -16.76 23.35 4.04
N ASP A 122 -17.89 23.28 3.36
CA ASP A 122 -19.22 23.17 3.98
C ASP A 122 -19.93 21.96 3.37
N SER A 123 -20.32 21.02 4.21
CA SER A 123 -21.04 19.80 3.85
C SER A 123 -22.40 19.80 4.54
N ARG A 124 -23.45 19.62 3.76
CA ARG A 124 -24.84 19.51 4.23
C ARG A 124 -25.40 18.17 3.82
N VAL A 125 -26.03 17.47 4.74
CA VAL A 125 -26.59 16.15 4.51
C VAL A 125 -27.99 16.07 5.10
N ASP A 126 -28.98 15.89 4.23
CA ASP A 126 -30.36 15.65 4.62
C ASP A 126 -30.69 14.17 4.42
N THR A 127 -31.17 13.50 5.45
CA THR A 127 -31.54 12.08 5.41
C THR A 127 -33.02 11.94 5.76
N VAL A 128 -33.78 11.29 4.88
CA VAL A 128 -35.19 10.94 5.12
C VAL A 128 -35.33 9.43 5.10
N GLU A 129 -35.71 8.87 6.24
CA GLU A 129 -35.93 7.43 6.39
C GLU A 129 -37.43 7.15 6.60
N SER A 130 -37.92 6.09 5.94
CA SER A 130 -39.28 5.60 6.17
C SER A 130 -39.25 4.06 6.14
N GLY A 131 -39.78 3.41 7.19
CA GLY A 131 -39.83 1.94 7.28
C GLY A 131 -39.92 1.43 8.72
N LEU A 132 -40.06 0.10 8.84
CA LEU A 132 -40.24 -0.59 10.13
C LEU A 132 -38.96 -0.72 10.97
N MET A 133 -37.77 -0.53 10.36
CA MET A 133 -36.49 -0.48 11.06
C MET A 133 -35.66 0.67 10.49
N PRO A 134 -35.35 1.69 11.30
CA PRO A 134 -34.45 2.74 10.87
C PRO A 134 -33.04 2.16 10.73
N ILE A 135 -32.50 2.18 9.53
CA ILE A 135 -31.07 1.93 9.28
C ILE A 135 -30.40 3.28 9.46
N THR A 136 -29.90 3.52 10.65
CA THR A 136 -29.25 4.79 11.01
C THR A 136 -27.91 4.94 10.28
N PHE A 137 -27.93 5.36 9.03
CA PHE A 137 -26.80 6.07 8.44
C PHE A 137 -27.09 7.57 8.62
N VAL A 138 -26.67 8.11 9.74
CA VAL A 138 -26.75 9.55 9.98
C VAL A 138 -25.66 10.20 9.15
N GLY A 139 -26.05 10.79 8.03
CA GLY A 139 -25.21 11.77 7.36
C GLY A 139 -25.04 12.96 8.32
N GLU A 140 -23.86 13.52 8.40
CA GLU A 140 -23.50 14.57 9.35
C GLU A 140 -23.17 15.87 8.59
N ASP A 141 -23.82 16.96 8.97
CA ASP A 141 -23.43 18.30 8.55
C ASP A 141 -22.11 18.68 9.19
N TYR A 142 -21.16 19.13 8.40
CA TYR A 142 -19.90 19.62 8.92
C TYR A 142 -19.37 20.80 8.12
N SER A 143 -18.64 21.67 8.79
CA SER A 143 -17.84 22.71 8.16
C SER A 143 -16.37 22.59 8.59
N THR A 144 -15.46 22.89 7.69
CA THR A 144 -14.03 22.96 7.99
C THR A 144 -13.45 24.26 7.49
N THR A 145 -12.56 24.83 8.28
CA THR A 145 -11.72 25.96 7.86
C THR A 145 -10.27 25.62 8.11
N TYR A 146 -9.42 25.85 7.13
CA TYR A 146 -7.98 25.62 7.23
C TYR A 146 -7.21 26.88 6.83
N LEU A 147 -6.21 27.22 7.64
CA LEU A 147 -5.22 28.28 7.38
C LEU A 147 -3.83 27.65 7.46
N GLY A 148 -3.06 27.72 6.38
CA GLY A 148 -1.66 27.30 6.33
C GLY A 148 -0.75 28.47 5.98
N LEU A 149 0.28 28.68 6.79
CA LEU A 149 1.33 29.66 6.56
C LEU A 149 2.68 28.93 6.46
N ARG A 150 3.45 29.19 5.44
CA ARG A 150 4.78 28.56 5.26
C ARG A 150 5.79 29.59 4.82
N GLN A 151 6.87 29.70 5.55
CA GLN A 151 8.03 30.52 5.18
C GLN A 151 9.25 29.60 5.03
N SER A 152 9.97 29.76 3.93
CA SER A 152 11.20 29.01 3.71
C SER A 152 12.38 29.97 3.49
N TYR A 153 13.59 29.51 3.80
CA TYR A 153 14.83 30.18 3.44
C TYR A 153 15.77 29.14 2.81
N ILE A 154 16.28 29.42 1.63
CA ILE A 154 17.16 28.53 0.87
C ILE A 154 18.56 29.16 0.87
N THR A 155 19.57 28.41 1.37
CA THR A 155 20.95 28.83 1.41
C THR A 155 21.65 28.67 0.06
N ASP A 156 22.80 29.32 -0.15
CA ASP A 156 23.63 29.18 -1.35
C ASP A 156 24.13 27.75 -1.57
N GLU A 157 24.34 27.00 -0.50
CA GLU A 157 24.79 25.61 -0.51
C GLU A 157 23.63 24.60 -0.73
N GLY A 158 22.41 25.09 -1.00
CA GLY A 158 21.22 24.27 -1.21
C GLY A 158 20.60 23.72 0.07
N GLY A 159 21.01 24.21 1.24
CA GLY A 159 20.34 23.98 2.51
C GLY A 159 18.99 24.71 2.57
N ARG A 160 18.09 24.26 3.44
CA ARG A 160 16.75 24.85 3.55
C ARG A 160 16.30 24.92 5.00
N TYR A 161 15.76 26.07 5.36
CA TYR A 161 15.02 26.27 6.60
C TYR A 161 13.56 26.50 6.24
N ARG A 162 12.65 25.94 7.02
CA ARG A 162 11.19 26.12 6.85
C ARG A 162 10.55 26.28 8.21
N VAL A 163 9.61 27.21 8.29
CA VAL A 163 8.67 27.34 9.40
C VAL A 163 7.26 27.26 8.82
N SER A 164 6.40 26.54 9.48
CA SER A 164 4.99 26.40 9.12
C SER A 164 4.09 26.60 10.31
N TYR A 165 2.93 27.15 10.05
CA TYR A 165 1.81 27.24 10.97
C TYR A 165 0.57 26.79 10.24
N ASP A 166 -0.10 25.78 10.75
CA ASP A 166 -1.33 25.22 10.22
C ASP A 166 -2.39 25.27 11.31
N TYR A 167 -3.54 25.85 10.98
CA TYR A 167 -4.74 25.88 11.83
C TYR A 167 -5.89 25.27 11.08
N ARG A 168 -6.61 24.35 11.71
CA ARG A 168 -7.82 23.73 11.20
C ARG A 168 -8.90 23.78 12.28
N ASN A 169 -10.05 24.31 11.91
CA ASN A 169 -11.28 24.19 12.67
C ASN A 169 -12.22 23.24 11.91
N TRP A 170 -12.82 22.34 12.63
CA TRP A 170 -13.87 21.46 12.11
C TRP A 170 -15.04 21.51 13.07
N GLU A 171 -16.23 21.76 12.55
CA GLU A 171 -17.47 21.84 13.31
C GLU A 171 -18.50 20.90 12.67
N SER A 172 -19.13 20.08 13.48
CA SER A 172 -20.12 19.12 13.05
C SER A 172 -21.31 19.11 14.02
N THR A 173 -22.50 18.84 13.47
CA THR A 173 -23.74 18.80 14.26
C THR A 173 -23.78 17.64 15.25
N ALA A 174 -23.17 16.50 14.94
CA ALA A 174 -23.15 15.32 15.80
C ALA A 174 -21.85 15.19 16.60
N SER A 175 -20.70 15.58 16.00
CA SER A 175 -19.37 15.37 16.59
C SER A 175 -18.82 16.63 17.28
N GLY A 176 -19.60 17.73 17.32
CA GLY A 176 -19.21 18.99 17.95
C GLY A 176 -18.08 19.72 17.24
N GLN A 177 -17.35 20.55 17.98
CA GLN A 177 -16.25 21.35 17.45
C GLN A 177 -14.91 20.71 17.75
N TYR A 178 -14.00 20.78 16.77
CA TYR A 178 -12.65 20.29 16.86
C TYR A 178 -11.68 21.33 16.26
N ASP A 179 -10.71 21.76 17.05
CA ASP A 179 -9.66 22.70 16.67
C ASP A 179 -8.31 21.99 16.66
N ASP A 180 -7.56 22.16 15.59
CA ASP A 180 -6.22 21.62 15.42
C ASP A 180 -5.25 22.73 15.05
N THR A 181 -4.23 22.94 15.86
CA THR A 181 -3.17 23.90 15.62
C THR A 181 -1.84 23.18 15.56
N THR A 182 -1.12 23.34 14.47
CA THR A 182 0.21 22.75 14.28
C THR A 182 1.22 23.84 13.96
N PHE A 183 2.29 23.88 14.74
CA PHE A 183 3.49 24.68 14.46
C PHE A 183 4.62 23.74 14.06
N GLY A 184 5.27 23.99 12.92
CA GLY A 184 6.36 23.18 12.40
C GLY A 184 7.61 24.00 12.10
N ALA A 185 8.78 23.40 12.35
CA ALA A 185 10.06 23.93 11.96
C ALA A 185 10.94 22.83 11.33
N GLU A 186 11.62 23.14 10.24
CA GLU A 186 12.53 22.23 9.54
C GLU A 186 13.82 22.97 9.20
N ALA A 187 14.97 22.30 9.39
CA ALA A 187 16.28 22.74 8.93
C ALA A 187 16.97 21.60 8.19
N ASP A 188 17.33 21.79 6.92
CA ASP A 188 18.13 20.87 6.09
C ASP A 188 19.47 21.53 5.79
N LEU A 189 20.50 21.14 6.50
CA LEU A 189 21.86 21.63 6.37
C LEU A 189 22.68 20.67 5.51
N ARG A 190 23.23 21.16 4.42
CA ARG A 190 24.01 20.38 3.47
C ARG A 190 25.44 20.84 3.45
N GLN A 191 26.34 19.90 3.64
CA GLN A 191 27.78 20.07 3.50
C GLN A 191 28.33 18.96 2.60
N PRO A 192 29.51 19.09 2.02
CA PRO A 192 30.03 18.09 1.05
C PRO A 192 30.06 16.64 1.55
N GLN A 193 30.30 16.47 2.86
CA GLN A 193 30.46 15.14 3.47
C GLN A 193 29.36 14.80 4.48
N GLN A 194 28.42 15.71 4.70
CA GLN A 194 27.35 15.46 5.67
C GLN A 194 26.08 16.25 5.35
N ARG A 195 24.99 15.69 5.79
CA ARG A 195 23.68 16.33 5.76
C ARG A 195 23.02 16.17 7.12
N LEU A 196 22.54 17.26 7.68
CA LEU A 196 21.79 17.28 8.92
C LEU A 196 20.37 17.78 8.61
N VAL A 197 19.36 16.99 8.97
CA VAL A 197 17.95 17.37 8.84
C VAL A 197 17.34 17.36 10.22
N ALA A 198 16.92 18.52 10.71
CA ALA A 198 16.17 18.67 11.95
C ALA A 198 14.72 19.06 11.62
N ARG A 199 13.77 18.40 12.27
CA ARG A 199 12.34 18.70 12.17
C ARG A 199 11.75 18.72 13.56
N GLY A 200 10.91 19.72 13.81
CA GLY A 200 10.12 19.80 15.01
C GLY A 200 8.69 20.19 14.66
N SER A 201 7.72 19.58 15.31
CA SER A 201 6.33 19.98 15.23
C SER A 201 5.68 19.90 16.60
N MET A 202 4.87 20.90 16.89
CA MET A 202 4.02 20.95 18.06
C MET A 202 2.59 21.07 17.56
N GLN A 203 1.73 20.16 18.01
CA GLN A 203 0.34 20.09 17.63
C GLN A 203 -0.54 20.09 18.88
N THR A 204 -1.55 20.94 18.88
CA THR A 204 -2.57 21.00 19.91
C THR A 204 -3.93 20.75 19.27
N ASN A 205 -4.62 19.71 19.73
CA ASN A 205 -5.96 19.36 19.30
C ASN A 205 -6.94 19.54 20.45
N GLN A 206 -8.00 20.28 20.21
CA GLN A 206 -9.08 20.49 21.17
C GLN A 206 -10.40 20.00 20.60
N SER A 207 -11.17 19.27 21.39
CA SER A 207 -12.50 18.80 21.01
C SER A 207 -13.52 19.19 22.08
N SER A 208 -14.65 19.73 21.66
CA SER A 208 -15.74 20.09 22.56
C SER A 208 -16.42 18.86 23.18
N ILE A 209 -16.29 17.69 22.57
CA ILE A 209 -16.78 16.43 23.13
C ILE A 209 -15.81 15.96 24.21
N LEU A 210 -16.33 15.72 25.41
CA LEU A 210 -15.57 15.30 26.58
C LEU A 210 -14.44 16.28 26.98
N GLU A 211 -14.53 17.55 26.56
CA GLU A 211 -13.52 18.57 26.86
C GLU A 211 -12.09 18.06 26.63
N ARG A 212 -11.90 17.36 25.52
CA ARG A 212 -10.65 16.68 25.24
C ARG A 212 -9.61 17.62 24.66
N VAL A 213 -8.42 17.63 25.26
CA VAL A 213 -7.25 18.31 24.74
C VAL A 213 -6.11 17.30 24.55
N ASN A 214 -5.48 17.33 23.38
CA ASN A 214 -4.28 16.54 23.10
C ASN A 214 -3.17 17.49 22.66
N ASP A 215 -2.05 17.44 23.35
CA ASP A 215 -0.82 18.12 22.99
C ASP A 215 0.21 17.09 22.53
N ASN A 216 0.85 17.35 21.42
CA ASN A 216 1.80 16.45 20.81
C ASN A 216 3.04 17.23 20.36
N LEU A 217 4.22 16.86 20.85
CA LEU A 217 5.51 17.39 20.45
C LEU A 217 6.30 16.28 19.76
N VAL A 218 6.73 16.52 18.53
CA VAL A 218 7.58 15.61 17.76
C VAL A 218 8.86 16.33 17.38
N LEU A 219 10.00 15.76 17.73
CA LEU A 219 11.32 16.25 17.31
C LEU A 219 12.05 15.12 16.61
N ASP A 220 12.51 15.37 15.39
CA ASP A 220 13.29 14.44 14.57
C ASP A 220 14.61 15.10 14.17
N LEU A 221 15.72 14.42 14.42
CA LEU A 221 17.04 14.80 13.96
C LEU A 221 17.64 13.65 13.16
N SER A 222 17.97 13.89 11.89
CA SER A 222 18.62 12.90 11.02
C SER A 222 19.97 13.44 10.57
N HIS A 223 21.01 12.65 10.75
CA HIS A 223 22.36 12.97 10.34
C HIS A 223 22.88 11.90 9.40
N PHE A 224 23.32 12.32 8.23
CA PHE A 224 23.94 11.49 7.20
C PHE A 224 25.39 11.95 7.07
N TYR A 225 26.33 11.05 7.26
CA TYR A 225 27.76 11.35 7.23
C TYR A 225 28.48 10.43 6.24
N TYR A 226 29.16 11.03 5.29
CA TYR A 226 29.88 10.37 4.20
C TYR A 226 31.33 10.85 4.17
N PRO A 227 32.17 10.48 5.16
CA PRO A 227 33.55 10.99 5.26
C PRO A 227 34.40 10.53 4.08
N MET A 228 34.06 9.38 3.49
CA MET A 228 34.71 8.80 2.33
C MET A 228 33.67 8.08 1.46
N ARG A 229 34.02 7.79 0.20
CA ARG A 229 33.12 7.21 -0.79
C ARG A 229 32.56 5.85 -0.37
N ASP A 230 33.32 5.13 0.42
CA ASP A 230 33.06 3.73 0.78
C ASP A 230 32.43 3.59 2.19
N PHE A 231 32.23 4.68 2.90
CA PHE A 231 31.66 4.67 4.24
C PHE A 231 30.48 5.61 4.35
N ARG A 232 29.41 5.11 4.97
CA ARG A 232 28.20 5.87 5.27
C ARG A 232 27.76 5.62 6.70
N LEU A 233 27.44 6.68 7.41
CA LEU A 233 26.82 6.63 8.73
C LEU A 233 25.51 7.42 8.67
N ASP A 234 24.41 6.75 8.98
CA ASP A 234 23.08 7.33 9.08
C ASP A 234 22.61 7.23 10.53
N SER A 235 22.36 8.37 11.15
CA SER A 235 21.88 8.45 12.53
C SER A 235 20.56 9.21 12.58
N LYS A 236 19.61 8.73 13.36
CA LYS A 236 18.33 9.40 13.60
C LYS A 236 18.00 9.38 15.08
N VAL A 237 17.63 10.55 15.61
CA VAL A 237 17.04 10.70 16.93
C VAL A 237 15.61 11.18 16.74
N SER A 238 14.66 10.53 17.37
CA SER A 238 13.26 10.94 17.41
C SER A 238 12.81 11.05 18.86
N TYR A 239 12.17 12.15 19.18
CA TYR A 239 11.52 12.39 20.45
C TYR A 239 10.05 12.67 20.20
N TYR A 240 9.21 12.06 20.99
CA TYR A 240 7.76 12.19 20.95
C TYR A 240 7.23 12.36 22.35
N ASP A 241 6.46 13.42 22.59
CA ASP A 241 5.78 13.70 23.83
C ASP A 241 4.29 13.95 23.53
N TYR A 242 3.45 13.14 24.12
CA TYR A 242 2.01 13.18 23.92
C TYR A 242 1.31 13.30 25.27
N ASN A 243 0.54 14.36 25.42
CA ASN A 243 -0.27 14.64 26.59
C ASN A 243 -1.73 14.71 26.19
N ARG A 244 -2.55 13.93 26.84
CA ARG A 244 -4.00 13.91 26.61
C ARG A 244 -4.75 14.12 27.91
N SER A 245 -5.65 15.08 27.92
CA SER A 245 -6.65 15.27 28.98
C SER A 245 -8.05 15.13 28.41
N PHE A 246 -8.95 14.50 29.14
CA PHE A 246 -10.35 14.39 28.79
C PHE A 246 -11.23 14.20 30.03
N LEU A 247 -12.47 14.67 29.96
CA LEU A 247 -13.45 14.46 31.00
C LEU A 247 -14.00 13.03 30.94
N ASP A 248 -13.89 12.27 32.04
CA ASP A 248 -14.52 10.96 32.14
C ASP A 248 -16.04 11.12 32.37
N PRO A 249 -16.90 10.68 31.45
CA PRO A 249 -18.33 10.84 31.57
C PRO A 249 -18.95 10.04 32.73
N LEU A 250 -18.24 9.03 33.24
CA LEU A 250 -18.70 8.19 34.35
C LEU A 250 -18.23 8.69 35.72
N ALA A 251 -17.04 9.29 35.77
CA ALA A 251 -16.42 9.70 37.03
C ALA A 251 -16.50 11.21 37.28
N THR A 252 -16.87 12.04 36.31
CA THR A 252 -16.85 13.52 36.32
C THR A 252 -15.47 14.12 36.66
N ASP A 253 -14.43 13.30 36.61
CA ASP A 253 -13.05 13.71 36.86
C ASP A 253 -12.28 13.82 35.54
N THR A 254 -11.34 14.75 35.47
CA THR A 254 -10.42 14.86 34.32
C THR A 254 -9.35 13.75 34.39
N ARG A 255 -9.30 12.90 33.37
CA ARG A 255 -8.23 11.93 33.20
C ARG A 255 -7.07 12.53 32.40
N LEU A 256 -5.87 12.28 32.86
CA LEU A 256 -4.64 12.65 32.19
C LEU A 256 -3.91 11.38 31.74
N SER A 257 -3.52 11.34 30.47
CA SER A 257 -2.66 10.30 29.90
C SER A 257 -1.46 10.96 29.25
N THR A 258 -0.27 10.53 29.63
CA THR A 258 0.99 11.04 29.08
C THR A 258 1.79 9.89 28.49
N LEU A 259 2.42 10.12 27.33
CA LEU A 259 3.29 9.18 26.67
C LEU A 259 4.54 9.91 26.18
N GLU A 260 5.67 9.58 26.73
CA GLU A 260 6.98 10.08 26.30
C GLU A 260 7.76 8.94 25.65
N MET A 261 8.31 9.19 24.46
CA MET A 261 9.07 8.20 23.71
C MET A 261 10.32 8.83 23.13
N THR A 262 11.46 8.18 23.35
CA THR A 262 12.72 8.56 22.72
C THR A 262 13.29 7.38 21.94
N GLN A 263 13.69 7.61 20.71
CA GLN A 263 14.36 6.61 19.88
C GLN A 263 15.61 7.19 19.25
N LEU A 264 16.73 6.49 19.44
CA LEU A 264 17.98 6.71 18.72
C LEU A 264 18.22 5.50 17.81
N THR A 265 18.51 5.73 16.55
CA THR A 265 18.96 4.71 15.60
C THR A 265 20.20 5.21 14.91
N SER A 266 21.26 4.41 14.84
CA SER A 266 22.46 4.73 14.09
C SER A 266 22.94 3.50 13.32
N ASN A 267 23.16 3.65 12.01
CA ASN A 267 23.59 2.59 11.12
C ASN A 267 24.83 3.02 10.36
N ALA A 268 25.87 2.21 10.45
CA ALA A 268 27.11 2.39 9.72
C ALA A 268 27.20 1.33 8.62
N PHE A 269 27.62 1.75 7.43
CA PHE A 269 27.88 0.88 6.28
C PHE A 269 29.27 1.17 5.76
N TRP A 270 30.05 0.12 5.57
CA TRP A 270 31.39 0.22 4.98
C TRP A 270 31.52 -0.82 3.88
N ARG A 271 31.85 -0.36 2.67
CA ARG A 271 32.05 -1.20 1.48
C ARG A 271 33.28 -0.70 0.72
N PRO A 272 34.47 -1.16 1.10
CA PRO A 272 35.71 -0.78 0.42
C PRO A 272 35.69 -1.17 -1.06
N GLY A 273 36.06 -0.24 -1.94
CA GLY A 273 36.00 -0.46 -3.40
C GLY A 273 36.94 -1.53 -3.89
N ASP A 274 38.04 -1.76 -3.18
CA ASP A 274 39.09 -2.70 -3.58
C ASP A 274 38.87 -4.13 -3.06
N TYR A 275 37.91 -4.33 -2.17
CA TYR A 275 37.64 -5.62 -1.55
C TYR A 275 36.16 -5.97 -1.69
N PRO A 276 35.84 -7.23 -2.02
CA PRO A 276 34.46 -7.72 -2.11
C PRO A 276 33.86 -7.93 -0.71
N LEU A 277 34.01 -6.95 0.16
CA LEU A 277 33.57 -6.94 1.56
C LEU A 277 32.54 -5.85 1.78
N SER A 278 31.51 -6.16 2.53
CA SER A 278 30.54 -5.19 3.04
C SER A 278 30.30 -5.43 4.52
N ILE A 279 30.43 -4.39 5.33
CA ILE A 279 30.17 -4.44 6.76
C ILE A 279 29.05 -3.46 7.08
N SER A 280 28.11 -3.90 7.87
CA SER A 280 27.07 -3.07 8.48
C SER A 280 27.09 -3.19 10.00
N ALA A 281 26.84 -2.10 10.69
CA ALA A 281 26.66 -2.09 12.14
C ALA A 281 25.53 -1.11 12.48
N GLY A 282 24.67 -1.48 13.41
CA GLY A 282 23.56 -0.66 13.84
C GLY A 282 23.34 -0.73 15.34
N VAL A 283 22.90 0.39 15.88
CA VAL A 283 22.44 0.51 17.25
C VAL A 283 21.08 1.20 17.26
N ARG A 284 20.17 0.67 18.05
CA ARG A 284 18.87 1.28 18.33
C ARG A 284 18.65 1.31 19.83
N VAL A 285 18.39 2.48 20.35
CA VAL A 285 17.93 2.70 21.71
C VAL A 285 16.49 3.20 21.64
N PHE A 286 15.63 2.62 22.43
CA PHE A 286 14.23 3.00 22.51
C PHE A 286 13.82 3.07 23.97
N THR A 287 13.22 4.16 24.37
CA THR A 287 12.62 4.32 25.70
C THR A 287 11.20 4.86 25.55
N MET A 288 10.29 4.34 26.33
CA MET A 288 8.91 4.78 26.38
C MET A 288 8.45 4.78 27.83
N THR A 289 7.89 5.90 28.26
CA THR A 289 7.27 6.07 29.58
C THR A 289 5.82 6.51 29.36
N GLY A 290 4.90 5.74 29.86
CA GLY A 290 3.46 6.04 29.80
C GLY A 290 2.88 6.12 31.19
N ASN A 291 2.12 7.17 31.47
CA ASN A 291 1.37 7.33 32.72
C ASN A 291 -0.07 7.65 32.40
N GLU A 292 -1.00 7.02 33.13
CA GLU A 292 -2.42 7.30 33.04
C GLU A 292 -2.99 7.45 34.45
N THR A 293 -3.89 8.39 34.63
CA THR A 293 -4.59 8.59 35.91
C THR A 293 -5.30 7.29 36.30
N ASN A 294 -5.02 6.77 37.47
CA ASN A 294 -5.58 5.53 38.03
C ASN A 294 -5.14 4.21 37.36
N ALA A 295 -4.10 4.22 36.52
CA ALA A 295 -3.50 3.02 35.95
C ALA A 295 -2.00 2.94 36.33
N ALA A 296 -1.45 1.73 36.38
CA ALA A 296 -0.01 1.55 36.55
C ALA A 296 0.73 2.06 35.33
N GLY A 297 1.72 2.93 35.54
CA GLY A 297 2.58 3.43 34.47
C GLY A 297 3.29 2.29 33.72
N ALA A 298 3.51 2.45 32.44
CA ALA A 298 4.25 1.52 31.61
C ALA A 298 5.61 2.12 31.23
N ASP A 299 6.69 1.51 31.71
CA ASP A 299 8.05 1.85 31.34
C ASP A 299 8.63 0.74 30.46
N VAL A 300 9.07 1.10 29.27
CA VAL A 300 9.72 0.20 28.32
C VAL A 300 11.07 0.79 27.89
N SER A 301 12.11 0.01 27.97
CA SER A 301 13.42 0.38 27.42
C SER A 301 14.02 -0.76 26.64
N ASN A 302 14.49 -0.48 25.43
CA ASN A 302 15.09 -1.47 24.54
C ASN A 302 16.42 -0.95 23.99
N LEU A 303 17.45 -1.78 24.05
CA LEU A 303 18.71 -1.58 23.35
C LEU A 303 18.88 -2.72 22.36
N ALA A 304 18.93 -2.41 21.08
CA ALA A 304 19.23 -3.38 20.04
C ALA A 304 20.57 -3.04 19.37
N LEU A 305 21.42 -4.02 19.28
CA LEU A 305 22.68 -3.98 18.54
C LEU A 305 22.59 -4.98 17.40
N ASN A 306 23.01 -4.57 16.22
CA ASN A 306 23.09 -5.45 15.07
C ASN A 306 24.39 -5.20 14.31
N SER A 307 24.99 -6.25 13.78
CA SER A 307 26.09 -6.16 12.85
C SER A 307 26.00 -7.23 11.79
N GLY A 308 26.46 -6.94 10.60
CA GLY A 308 26.49 -7.86 9.49
C GLY A 308 27.80 -7.72 8.73
N LEU A 309 28.31 -8.85 8.29
CA LEU A 309 29.45 -8.95 7.42
C LEU A 309 29.04 -9.77 6.20
N PHE A 310 29.36 -9.27 5.05
CA PHE A 310 29.14 -9.92 3.78
C PHE A 310 30.45 -9.94 3.00
N TYR A 311 30.92 -11.12 2.59
CA TYR A 311 32.16 -11.31 1.88
C TYR A 311 31.97 -12.20 0.65
N GLN A 312 32.24 -11.65 -0.52
CA GLN A 312 32.24 -12.38 -1.78
C GLN A 312 33.64 -12.92 -2.08
N ALA A 313 33.94 -14.11 -1.54
CA ALA A 313 35.29 -14.69 -1.66
C ALA A 313 35.68 -15.01 -3.11
N SER A 314 34.69 -15.34 -3.95
CA SER A 314 34.85 -15.53 -5.39
C SER A 314 33.52 -15.27 -6.09
N GLN A 315 33.46 -15.37 -7.43
CA GLN A 315 32.18 -15.30 -8.16
C GLN A 315 31.17 -16.35 -7.69
N ASN A 316 31.68 -17.44 -7.11
CA ASN A 316 30.92 -18.63 -6.77
C ASN A 316 30.72 -18.82 -5.26
N LEU A 317 31.48 -18.14 -4.43
CA LEU A 317 31.48 -18.32 -2.99
C LEU A 317 31.18 -17.01 -2.25
N ARG A 318 30.10 -17.02 -1.50
CA ARG A 318 29.67 -15.95 -0.59
C ARG A 318 29.67 -16.45 0.84
N LEU A 319 30.18 -15.62 1.72
CA LEU A 319 30.12 -15.80 3.17
C LEU A 319 29.38 -14.60 3.77
N ASP A 320 28.53 -14.86 4.71
CA ASP A 320 27.86 -13.83 5.51
C ASP A 320 27.88 -14.21 6.99
N ALA A 321 27.96 -13.20 7.82
CA ALA A 321 27.84 -13.35 9.26
C ALA A 321 27.00 -12.22 9.83
N SER A 322 26.14 -12.52 10.77
CA SER A 322 25.34 -11.55 11.47
C SER A 322 25.36 -11.77 12.97
N PHE A 323 25.30 -10.65 13.68
CA PHE A 323 25.13 -10.63 15.12
C PHE A 323 24.02 -9.65 15.48
N SER A 324 23.08 -10.07 16.31
CA SER A 324 22.09 -9.18 16.92
C SER A 324 21.96 -9.45 18.42
N SER A 325 21.82 -8.38 19.18
CA SER A 325 21.53 -8.45 20.61
C SER A 325 20.42 -7.46 20.92
N LEU A 326 19.40 -7.94 21.60
CA LEU A 326 18.27 -7.15 22.07
C LEU A 326 18.21 -7.26 23.60
N TYR A 327 18.38 -6.15 24.26
CA TYR A 327 18.10 -5.98 25.67
C TYR A 327 16.76 -5.27 25.80
N SER A 328 15.80 -5.85 26.46
CA SER A 328 14.46 -5.31 26.64
C SER A 328 14.09 -5.32 28.13
N LYS A 329 13.55 -4.22 28.60
CA LYS A 329 12.98 -4.10 29.94
C LYS A 329 11.59 -3.48 29.81
N ALA A 330 10.59 -4.18 30.32
CA ALA A 330 9.20 -3.72 30.32
C ALA A 330 8.54 -4.01 31.66
N SER A 331 8.04 -2.98 32.34
CA SER A 331 7.30 -3.10 33.61
C SER A 331 7.98 -4.02 34.66
N GLY A 332 9.31 -3.92 34.75
CA GLY A 332 10.13 -4.70 35.71
C GLY A 332 10.55 -6.08 35.21
N ILE A 333 10.07 -6.55 34.07
CA ILE A 333 10.53 -7.78 33.42
C ILE A 333 11.67 -7.42 32.47
N GLN A 334 12.78 -8.13 32.61
CA GLN A 334 13.96 -8.01 31.76
C GLN A 334 14.07 -9.23 30.87
N ASP A 335 14.30 -9.01 29.58
CA ASP A 335 14.57 -10.05 28.60
C ASP A 335 15.78 -9.66 27.74
N ASP A 336 16.73 -10.60 27.65
CA ASP A 336 17.97 -10.44 26.89
C ASP A 336 17.99 -11.50 25.80
N VAL A 337 17.98 -11.07 24.54
CA VAL A 337 18.01 -11.96 23.39
C VAL A 337 19.27 -11.70 22.58
N GLN A 338 20.02 -12.77 22.30
CA GLN A 338 21.19 -12.72 21.42
C GLN A 338 21.03 -13.71 20.28
N ARG A 339 21.35 -13.28 19.08
CA ARG A 339 21.40 -14.13 17.88
C ARG A 339 22.73 -13.92 17.17
N GLN A 340 23.37 -15.04 16.85
CA GLN A 340 24.59 -15.09 16.05
C GLN A 340 24.29 -16.01 14.88
N GLU A 341 24.69 -15.62 13.68
CA GLU A 341 24.44 -16.39 12.47
C GLU A 341 25.64 -16.30 11.54
N VAL A 342 26.01 -17.41 10.93
CA VAL A 342 27.03 -17.52 9.92
C VAL A 342 26.47 -18.31 8.77
N GLY A 343 26.47 -17.71 7.58
CA GLY A 343 25.98 -18.28 6.35
C GLY A 343 27.09 -18.47 5.31
N LEU A 344 26.90 -19.49 4.48
CA LEU A 344 27.74 -19.80 3.35
C LEU A 344 26.84 -20.13 2.16
N LEU A 345 27.10 -19.48 1.02
CA LEU A 345 26.49 -19.84 -0.25
C LEU A 345 27.58 -20.11 -1.28
N TYR A 346 27.58 -21.31 -1.80
CA TYR A 346 28.41 -21.70 -2.93
C TYR A 346 27.53 -22.02 -4.13
N GLN A 347 27.84 -21.43 -5.28
CA GLN A 347 27.14 -21.68 -6.55
C GLN A 347 28.17 -22.08 -7.60
N THR A 348 27.90 -23.16 -8.35
CA THR A 348 28.76 -23.56 -9.45
C THR A 348 28.62 -22.60 -10.63
N ASP A 349 29.64 -22.52 -11.46
CA ASP A 349 29.50 -21.87 -12.75
C ASP A 349 28.43 -22.57 -13.57
N ARG A 350 27.75 -21.79 -14.40
CA ARG A 350 26.80 -22.35 -15.36
C ARG A 350 27.54 -23.21 -16.39
N LYS A 351 27.15 -24.47 -16.48
CA LYS A 351 27.67 -25.41 -17.44
C LYS A 351 26.60 -25.84 -18.42
N GLU A 352 26.94 -25.98 -19.67
CA GLU A 352 26.03 -26.57 -20.65
C GLU A 352 26.16 -28.11 -20.61
N VAL A 353 25.03 -28.76 -20.32
CA VAL A 353 24.90 -30.23 -20.30
C VAL A 353 23.74 -30.60 -21.21
N LEU A 354 24.00 -31.29 -22.32
CA LEU A 354 22.99 -31.67 -23.31
C LEU A 354 22.13 -30.49 -23.83
N GLY A 355 22.74 -29.29 -23.91
CA GLY A 355 22.08 -28.07 -24.33
C GLY A 355 21.20 -27.43 -23.26
N PHE A 356 21.28 -27.91 -22.03
CA PHE A 356 20.71 -27.25 -20.85
C PHE A 356 21.79 -26.47 -20.12
N SER A 357 21.43 -25.29 -19.63
CA SER A 357 22.24 -24.56 -18.67
C SER A 357 22.00 -25.15 -17.29
N TYR A 358 23.03 -25.78 -16.75
CA TYR A 358 23.03 -26.41 -15.43
C TYR A 358 23.75 -25.54 -14.41
N GLN A 359 23.17 -25.41 -13.23
CA GLN A 359 23.80 -24.77 -12.08
C GLN A 359 23.40 -25.50 -10.80
N ALA A 360 24.37 -25.74 -9.92
CA ALA A 360 24.13 -26.27 -8.58
C ALA A 360 24.53 -25.26 -7.52
N TYR A 361 23.93 -25.35 -6.36
CA TYR A 361 24.26 -24.51 -5.22
C TYR A 361 24.21 -25.30 -3.90
N LEU A 362 25.03 -24.87 -2.97
CA LEU A 362 25.07 -25.31 -1.59
C LEU A 362 24.92 -24.08 -0.70
N GLU A 363 23.95 -24.10 0.18
CA GLU A 363 23.72 -23.07 1.19
C GLU A 363 23.81 -23.72 2.58
N GLY A 364 24.46 -23.08 3.50
CA GLY A 364 24.59 -23.57 4.87
C GLY A 364 24.52 -22.40 5.84
N ASP A 365 23.66 -22.50 6.85
CA ASP A 365 23.50 -21.52 7.89
C ASP A 365 23.62 -22.16 9.26
N LEU A 366 24.42 -21.55 10.11
CA LEU A 366 24.55 -21.90 11.52
C LEU A 366 24.12 -20.69 12.35
N SER A 367 23.15 -20.87 13.23
CA SER A 367 22.73 -19.78 14.11
C SER A 367 22.63 -20.26 15.55
N ARG A 368 22.98 -19.34 16.44
CA ARG A 368 22.79 -19.50 17.88
C ARG A 368 21.84 -18.41 18.36
N TYR A 369 20.83 -18.84 19.07
CA TYR A 369 19.87 -17.98 19.76
C TYR A 369 19.97 -18.23 21.25
N ALA A 370 20.11 -17.19 22.04
CA ALA A 370 20.15 -17.24 23.49
C ALA A 370 19.20 -16.18 24.06
N ASP A 371 18.34 -16.60 24.95
CA ASP A 371 17.50 -15.74 25.78
C ASP A 371 17.65 -16.13 27.28
N ALA A 372 16.94 -15.45 28.16
CA ALA A 372 16.98 -15.71 29.60
C ALA A 372 16.50 -17.11 29.97
N ALA A 373 15.65 -17.72 29.14
CA ALA A 373 15.02 -19.03 29.41
C ALA A 373 15.73 -20.18 28.71
N ASP A 374 16.26 -19.96 27.48
CA ASP A 374 16.78 -21.05 26.65
C ASP A 374 17.95 -20.60 25.76
N ASN A 375 18.80 -21.57 25.43
CA ASN A 375 19.83 -21.44 24.41
C ASN A 375 19.56 -22.43 23.29
N LYS A 376 19.37 -21.96 22.07
CA LYS A 376 19.09 -22.77 20.88
C LYS A 376 20.20 -22.63 19.87
N ASN A 377 20.69 -23.74 19.36
CA ASN A 377 21.55 -23.78 18.20
C ASN A 377 20.73 -24.30 17.03
N ASN A 378 20.72 -23.57 15.94
CA ASN A 378 20.03 -23.98 14.72
C ASN A 378 21.07 -24.17 13.61
N TRP A 379 20.80 -25.12 12.74
CA TRP A 379 21.55 -25.34 11.53
C TRP A 379 20.61 -25.61 10.37
N ALA A 380 20.95 -25.05 9.24
CA ALA A 380 20.25 -25.27 7.99
C ALA A 380 21.27 -25.57 6.89
N PHE A 381 20.98 -26.60 6.12
CA PHE A 381 21.76 -26.94 4.94
C PHE A 381 20.82 -27.13 3.77
N LYS A 382 21.17 -26.56 2.62
CA LYS A 382 20.38 -26.71 1.42
C LYS A 382 21.29 -27.01 0.24
N LEU A 383 21.04 -28.13 -0.41
CA LEU A 383 21.67 -28.51 -1.64
C LEU A 383 20.63 -28.46 -2.75
N GLY A 384 20.91 -27.73 -3.81
CA GLY A 384 19.99 -27.64 -4.92
C GLY A 384 20.67 -27.56 -6.25
N HIS A 385 19.92 -27.87 -7.30
CA HIS A 385 20.37 -27.69 -8.65
C HIS A 385 19.21 -27.29 -9.58
N GLY A 386 19.57 -26.64 -10.67
CA GLY A 386 18.63 -26.21 -11.69
C GLY A 386 19.14 -26.51 -13.09
N LEU A 387 18.21 -26.87 -13.95
CA LEU A 387 18.39 -27.04 -15.37
C LEU A 387 17.48 -26.06 -16.09
N ASN A 388 18.03 -25.28 -17.00
CA ASN A 388 17.29 -24.34 -17.81
C ASN A 388 17.60 -24.52 -19.27
N ARG A 389 16.59 -24.57 -20.13
CA ARG A 389 16.78 -24.60 -21.58
C ARG A 389 15.73 -23.76 -22.27
N SER A 390 16.18 -22.99 -23.24
CA SER A 390 15.31 -22.24 -24.13
C SER A 390 15.50 -22.73 -25.56
N TRP A 391 14.39 -22.95 -26.25
CA TRP A 391 14.35 -23.30 -27.66
C TRP A 391 13.66 -22.19 -28.42
N TRP A 392 14.16 -21.91 -29.61
CA TRP A 392 13.56 -21.00 -30.56
C TRP A 392 13.23 -21.79 -31.81
N PRO A 393 11.99 -22.30 -31.95
CA PRO A 393 11.55 -22.98 -33.17
C PRO A 393 11.59 -22.01 -34.34
N GLY A 394 12.57 -22.17 -35.27
CA GLY A 394 12.83 -21.25 -36.35
C GLY A 394 14.15 -20.51 -36.21
N GLU A 395 14.33 -19.41 -36.91
CA GLU A 395 15.50 -18.54 -36.75
C GLU A 395 15.49 -17.88 -35.38
N ARG A 396 16.66 -17.56 -34.81
CA ARG A 396 16.79 -16.90 -33.48
C ARG A 396 16.04 -15.58 -33.37
N THR A 397 15.59 -15.02 -34.47
CA THR A 397 14.73 -13.85 -34.60
C THR A 397 13.24 -14.19 -34.56
N SER A 398 12.86 -15.49 -34.51
CA SER A 398 11.46 -15.88 -34.47
C SER A 398 10.85 -15.47 -33.12
N ALA A 399 9.68 -14.90 -33.19
CA ALA A 399 8.90 -14.47 -32.03
C ALA A 399 8.32 -15.66 -31.22
N THR A 400 8.81 -16.88 -31.45
CA THR A 400 8.38 -18.09 -30.76
C THR A 400 9.51 -18.62 -29.89
N SER A 401 9.22 -18.84 -28.61
CA SER A 401 10.18 -19.44 -27.66
C SER A 401 9.50 -20.46 -26.75
N LEU A 402 10.22 -21.51 -26.43
CA LEU A 402 9.86 -22.51 -25.43
C LEU A 402 10.96 -22.52 -24.37
N ARG A 403 10.60 -22.38 -23.10
CA ARG A 403 11.53 -22.42 -21.97
C ARG A 403 11.11 -23.49 -20.99
N LEU A 404 12.05 -24.35 -20.63
CA LEU A 404 11.90 -25.34 -19.57
C LEU A 404 12.87 -25.00 -18.44
N ASN A 405 12.35 -24.94 -17.22
CA ASN A 405 13.14 -24.84 -16.00
C ASN A 405 12.80 -26.03 -15.10
N LEU A 406 13.82 -26.69 -14.62
CA LEU A 406 13.73 -27.77 -13.62
C LEU A 406 14.58 -27.34 -12.43
N ASN A 407 14.00 -27.35 -11.23
CA ASN A 407 14.72 -27.06 -10.00
C ASN A 407 14.42 -28.14 -8.98
N GLN A 408 15.47 -28.60 -8.29
CA GLN A 408 15.36 -29.53 -7.19
C GLN A 408 16.23 -29.03 -6.05
N ALA A 409 15.73 -29.13 -4.82
CA ALA A 409 16.47 -28.79 -3.62
C ALA A 409 16.14 -29.78 -2.49
N LEU A 410 17.17 -30.14 -1.76
CA LEU A 410 17.10 -30.87 -0.51
C LEU A 410 17.55 -29.92 0.60
N SER A 411 16.71 -29.71 1.58
CA SER A 411 17.00 -28.87 2.74
C SER A 411 16.94 -29.72 4.01
N TYR A 412 17.88 -29.49 4.89
CA TYR A 412 17.92 -30.08 6.22
C TYR A 412 17.96 -28.95 7.26
N TYR A 413 17.03 -28.94 8.17
CA TYR A 413 16.95 -27.99 9.27
C TYR A 413 17.00 -28.74 10.58
N GLY A 414 17.72 -28.20 11.54
CA GLY A 414 17.74 -28.75 12.87
C GLY A 414 17.90 -27.66 13.92
N PHE A 415 17.38 -27.91 15.11
CA PHE A 415 17.71 -27.12 16.28
C PHE A 415 17.89 -28.02 17.53
N ALA A 416 18.72 -27.53 18.46
CA ALA A 416 18.88 -28.11 19.77
C ALA A 416 18.80 -26.99 20.82
N GLY A 417 17.90 -27.16 21.79
CA GLY A 417 17.71 -26.24 22.92
C GLY A 417 17.96 -26.96 24.26
N LYS A 418 18.16 -26.17 25.33
CA LYS A 418 18.34 -26.71 26.70
C LYS A 418 17.01 -27.12 27.34
N VAL A 419 15.97 -26.34 27.11
CA VAL A 419 14.66 -26.47 27.75
C VAL A 419 13.62 -27.02 26.77
N LEU A 420 13.72 -26.60 25.51
CA LEU A 420 12.89 -27.11 24.43
C LEU A 420 13.63 -28.23 23.72
N ALA A 421 12.86 -29.20 23.29
CA ALA A 421 13.28 -30.35 22.53
C ALA A 421 14.21 -30.06 21.37
N SER A 422 14.98 -31.04 20.96
CA SER A 422 15.62 -31.03 19.65
C SER A 422 14.59 -31.32 18.58
N SER A 423 14.70 -30.63 17.46
CA SER A 423 13.91 -30.91 16.27
C SER A 423 14.83 -31.01 15.05
N ALA A 424 14.47 -31.90 14.15
CA ALA A 424 15.12 -32.01 12.86
C ALA A 424 14.04 -32.13 11.78
N SER A 425 14.21 -31.43 10.66
CA SER A 425 13.35 -31.59 9.50
C SER A 425 14.17 -31.78 8.23
N VAL A 426 13.63 -32.57 7.33
CA VAL A 426 14.15 -32.76 5.97
C VAL A 426 13.08 -32.34 4.99
N ARG A 427 13.42 -31.42 4.12
CA ARG A 427 12.51 -30.92 3.09
C ARG A 427 13.08 -31.15 1.70
N VAL A 428 12.25 -31.68 0.83
CA VAL A 428 12.55 -31.88 -0.59
C VAL A 428 11.61 -31.00 -1.39
N ASP A 429 12.16 -30.14 -2.20
CA ASP A 429 11.42 -29.26 -3.11
C ASP A 429 11.76 -29.60 -4.55
N ASN A 430 10.76 -29.88 -5.37
CA ASN A 430 10.87 -30.13 -6.79
C ASN A 430 9.98 -29.15 -7.54
N SER A 431 10.49 -28.51 -8.58
CA SER A 431 9.66 -27.69 -9.45
C SER A 431 10.05 -27.85 -10.92
N VAL A 432 9.02 -27.88 -11.75
CA VAL A 432 9.12 -27.88 -13.20
C VAL A 432 8.28 -26.75 -13.73
N SER A 433 8.86 -25.88 -14.53
CA SER A 433 8.08 -24.87 -15.25
C SER A 433 8.38 -24.94 -16.75
N LEU A 434 7.30 -24.96 -17.52
CA LEU A 434 7.34 -24.90 -18.98
C LEU A 434 6.63 -23.63 -19.42
N ALA A 435 7.32 -22.75 -20.12
CA ALA A 435 6.75 -21.52 -20.66
C ALA A 435 6.89 -21.51 -22.18
N PHE A 436 5.80 -21.33 -22.86
CA PHE A 436 5.71 -21.17 -24.31
C PHE A 436 5.22 -19.77 -24.62
N ASN A 437 5.96 -19.07 -25.46
CA ASN A 437 5.58 -17.76 -25.97
C ASN A 437 5.62 -17.79 -27.48
N GLN A 438 4.56 -17.31 -28.11
CA GLN A 438 4.42 -17.26 -29.56
C GLN A 438 3.78 -15.96 -30.01
N GLN A 439 4.42 -15.30 -30.94
CA GLN A 439 3.83 -14.18 -31.65
C GLN A 439 3.47 -14.65 -33.07
N ALA A 440 2.20 -14.82 -33.33
CA ALA A 440 1.68 -15.27 -34.61
C ALA A 440 0.28 -14.69 -34.87
N TRP A 441 -0.07 -14.55 -36.15
CA TRP A 441 -1.40 -14.09 -36.61
C TRP A 441 -1.84 -12.77 -36.02
N GLY A 442 -0.89 -11.81 -35.84
CA GLY A 442 -1.21 -10.50 -35.28
C GLY A 442 -1.48 -10.49 -33.77
N GLY A 443 -1.07 -11.52 -33.06
CA GLY A 443 -1.25 -11.64 -31.62
C GLY A 443 -0.12 -12.35 -30.90
N ASN A 444 -0.11 -12.21 -29.56
CA ASN A 444 0.82 -12.88 -28.66
C ASN A 444 0.08 -13.95 -27.86
N SER A 445 0.65 -15.15 -27.80
CA SER A 445 0.19 -16.25 -26.96
C SER A 445 1.26 -16.60 -25.93
N LEU A 446 0.87 -16.74 -24.69
CA LEU A 446 1.68 -17.24 -23.58
C LEU A 446 0.98 -18.47 -22.99
N ALA A 447 1.70 -19.58 -22.87
CA ALA A 447 1.26 -20.71 -22.09
C ALA A 447 2.35 -21.06 -21.07
N GLN A 448 1.99 -21.12 -19.80
CA GLN A 448 2.90 -21.48 -18.72
C GLN A 448 2.27 -22.57 -17.87
N LEU A 449 3.03 -23.65 -17.69
CA LEU A 449 2.71 -24.73 -16.76
C LEU A 449 3.78 -24.77 -15.67
N THR A 450 3.36 -24.71 -14.42
CA THR A 450 4.25 -24.90 -13.27
C THR A 450 3.73 -26.05 -12.43
N LEU A 451 4.60 -27.00 -12.16
CA LEU A 451 4.37 -28.12 -11.27
C LEU A 451 5.36 -27.98 -10.11
N SER A 452 4.91 -28.05 -8.89
CA SER A 452 5.79 -28.13 -7.73
C SER A 452 5.30 -29.16 -6.72
N ASP A 453 6.25 -29.86 -6.13
CA ASP A 453 6.06 -30.84 -5.07
C ASP A 453 7.02 -30.50 -3.94
N SER A 454 6.51 -30.29 -2.75
CA SER A 454 7.29 -29.98 -1.55
C SER A 454 6.89 -30.96 -0.46
N ARG A 455 7.87 -31.65 0.11
CA ARG A 455 7.68 -32.62 1.19
C ARG A 455 8.59 -32.24 2.33
N ASP A 456 8.01 -32.07 3.51
CA ASP A 456 8.71 -31.77 4.74
C ASP A 456 8.39 -32.86 5.78
N SER A 457 9.42 -33.46 6.34
CA SER A 457 9.28 -34.41 7.44
C SER A 457 10.07 -33.87 8.63
N ALA A 458 9.35 -33.53 9.70
CA ALA A 458 9.92 -32.99 10.92
C ALA A 458 9.70 -33.95 12.09
N SER A 459 10.72 -34.09 12.91
CA SER A 459 10.64 -34.81 14.21
C SER A 459 11.01 -33.83 15.32
N GLU A 460 10.20 -33.79 16.36
CA GLU A 460 10.42 -32.98 17.56
C GLU A 460 10.41 -33.90 18.79
N GLU A 461 11.44 -33.84 19.63
CA GLU A 461 11.53 -34.56 20.86
C GLU A 461 11.41 -33.59 22.05
N LYS A 462 10.37 -33.78 22.88
CA LYS A 462 10.12 -33.02 24.08
C LYS A 462 9.75 -33.93 25.25
N ALA A 463 10.52 -33.85 26.33
CA ALA A 463 10.28 -34.63 27.57
C ALA A 463 10.05 -36.14 27.31
N ALA A 464 10.88 -36.74 26.47
CA ALA A 464 10.80 -38.14 26.05
C ALA A 464 9.56 -38.52 25.19
N VAL A 465 8.84 -37.55 24.70
CA VAL A 465 7.76 -37.76 23.72
C VAL A 465 8.24 -37.25 22.36
N THR A 466 8.24 -38.14 21.38
CA THR A 466 8.57 -37.77 19.99
C THR A 466 7.30 -37.44 19.24
N THR A 467 7.24 -36.23 18.68
CA THR A 467 6.18 -35.81 17.76
C THR A 467 6.77 -35.80 16.36
N ARG A 468 6.14 -36.51 15.44
CA ARG A 468 6.49 -36.48 14.02
C ARG A 468 5.41 -35.75 13.26
N ARG A 469 5.84 -34.88 12.34
CA ARG A 469 4.98 -34.13 11.43
C ARG A 469 5.49 -34.33 10.01
N ASP A 470 4.65 -34.87 9.17
CA ASP A 470 4.92 -34.99 7.75
C ASP A 470 3.96 -34.03 7.01
N PHE A 471 4.50 -33.21 6.13
CA PHE A 471 3.75 -32.23 5.37
C PHE A 471 4.09 -32.40 3.89
N GLU A 472 3.06 -32.51 3.07
CA GLU A 472 3.18 -32.59 1.61
C GLU A 472 2.34 -31.52 0.98
N GLN A 473 2.92 -30.77 0.05
CA GLN A 473 2.23 -29.76 -0.76
C GLN A 473 2.51 -30.00 -2.23
N GLN A 474 1.47 -30.14 -3.00
CA GLN A 474 1.52 -30.24 -4.44
C GLN A 474 0.80 -29.06 -5.06
N LEU A 475 1.44 -28.43 -6.03
CA LEU A 475 0.89 -27.30 -6.79
C LEU A 475 0.99 -27.61 -8.28
N VAL A 476 -0.15 -27.47 -8.95
CA VAL A 476 -0.22 -27.41 -10.42
C VAL A 476 -0.79 -26.05 -10.79
N ASN A 477 -0.07 -25.27 -11.56
CA ASN A 477 -0.55 -23.98 -12.05
C ASN A 477 -0.40 -23.93 -13.57
N LEU A 478 -1.51 -23.78 -14.26
CA LEU A 478 -1.60 -23.58 -15.69
C LEU A 478 -2.11 -22.18 -15.98
N GLN A 479 -1.35 -21.40 -16.71
CA GLN A 479 -1.73 -20.09 -17.19
C GLN A 479 -1.64 -20.07 -18.71
N LEU A 480 -2.75 -19.68 -19.34
CA LEU A 480 -2.86 -19.48 -20.78
C LEU A 480 -3.30 -18.04 -21.01
N SER A 481 -2.60 -17.33 -21.86
CA SER A 481 -2.96 -15.95 -22.21
C SER A 481 -2.80 -15.76 -23.70
N ARG A 482 -3.75 -15.08 -24.32
CA ARG A 482 -3.68 -14.65 -25.71
C ARG A 482 -4.20 -13.26 -25.88
N ASN A 483 -3.40 -12.42 -26.48
CA ASN A 483 -3.82 -11.11 -26.97
C ASN A 483 -3.79 -11.13 -28.50
N GLN A 484 -4.91 -10.83 -29.11
CA GLN A 484 -5.12 -10.89 -30.55
C GLN A 484 -5.65 -9.56 -31.06
N ASP A 485 -4.94 -8.94 -32.00
CA ASP A 485 -5.45 -7.81 -32.75
C ASP A 485 -6.43 -8.30 -33.83
N LEU A 486 -7.68 -7.80 -33.76
CA LEU A 486 -8.72 -8.04 -34.75
C LEU A 486 -8.75 -6.89 -35.76
N GLY A 487 -7.63 -6.64 -36.42
CA GLY A 487 -7.41 -5.51 -37.30
C GLY A 487 -6.88 -4.26 -36.58
N ARG A 488 -7.05 -3.07 -37.19
CA ARG A 488 -6.45 -1.83 -36.68
C ARG A 488 -7.21 -1.17 -35.51
N ARG A 489 -8.40 -1.67 -35.19
CA ARG A 489 -9.33 -0.96 -34.29
C ARG A 489 -9.89 -1.82 -33.18
N SER A 490 -9.59 -3.09 -33.16
CA SER A 490 -10.13 -4.01 -32.16
C SER A 490 -9.06 -4.96 -31.67
N SER A 491 -9.14 -5.33 -30.42
CA SER A 491 -8.33 -6.38 -29.80
C SER A 491 -9.18 -7.25 -28.90
N ILE A 492 -8.80 -8.50 -28.80
CA ILE A 492 -9.36 -9.46 -27.85
C ILE A 492 -8.22 -10.06 -27.03
N THR A 493 -8.40 -10.07 -25.73
CA THR A 493 -7.47 -10.70 -24.79
C THR A 493 -8.24 -11.79 -24.06
N GLY A 494 -7.67 -12.99 -24.04
CA GLY A 494 -8.19 -14.11 -23.27
C GLY A 494 -7.12 -14.61 -22.32
N ASP A 495 -7.48 -14.79 -21.05
CA ASP A 495 -6.62 -15.33 -20.00
C ASP A 495 -7.37 -16.46 -19.29
N ILE A 496 -6.67 -17.58 -19.09
CA ILE A 496 -7.17 -18.71 -18.31
C ILE A 496 -6.09 -19.09 -17.32
N THR A 497 -6.45 -19.16 -16.06
CA THR A 497 -5.58 -19.65 -14.99
C THR A 497 -6.29 -20.78 -14.26
N VAL A 498 -5.61 -21.91 -14.13
CA VAL A 498 -6.09 -23.04 -13.33
C VAL A 498 -4.99 -23.39 -12.33
N GLN A 499 -5.33 -23.32 -11.07
CA GLN A 499 -4.43 -23.67 -9.98
C GLN A 499 -5.06 -24.80 -9.16
N TYR A 500 -4.32 -25.87 -8.99
CA TYR A 500 -4.64 -26.95 -8.09
C TYR A 500 -3.59 -27.00 -6.98
N VAL A 501 -4.05 -26.99 -5.75
CA VAL A 501 -3.21 -27.09 -4.56
C VAL A 501 -3.73 -28.25 -3.71
N ARG A 502 -2.87 -29.21 -3.45
CA ARG A 502 -3.12 -30.26 -2.45
C ARG A 502 -2.18 -30.07 -1.29
N VAL A 503 -2.72 -30.04 -0.09
CA VAL A 503 -1.97 -29.96 1.15
C VAL A 503 -2.36 -31.16 2.00
N ARG A 504 -1.37 -31.95 2.42
CA ARG A 504 -1.56 -33.08 3.33
C ARG A 504 -0.65 -32.91 4.53
N GLY A 505 -1.22 -32.85 5.70
CA GLY A 505 -0.52 -32.85 6.98
C GLY A 505 -0.79 -34.16 7.73
N GLU A 506 0.26 -34.77 8.28
CA GLU A 506 0.16 -35.92 9.14
C GLU A 506 0.92 -35.64 10.43
N VAL A 507 0.26 -35.79 11.58
CA VAL A 507 0.86 -35.59 12.91
C VAL A 507 0.68 -36.84 13.75
N SER A 508 1.79 -37.37 14.24
CA SER A 508 1.79 -38.49 15.20
C SER A 508 2.52 -38.10 16.49
N VAL A 509 1.99 -38.49 17.63
CA VAL A 509 2.56 -38.18 18.95
C VAL A 509 2.83 -39.50 19.68
N GLY A 510 4.11 -39.77 19.99
CA GLY A 510 4.54 -41.01 20.63
C GLY A 510 4.15 -42.23 19.80
N THR A 511 3.46 -43.20 20.43
CA THR A 511 2.95 -44.41 19.79
C THR A 511 1.47 -44.29 19.39
N GLY A 512 0.90 -43.07 19.45
CA GLY A 512 -0.49 -42.82 19.09
C GLY A 512 -0.74 -42.92 17.57
N ALA A 513 -2.01 -43.09 17.22
CA ALA A 513 -2.41 -43.08 15.81
C ALA A 513 -2.15 -41.70 15.21
N ALA A 514 -1.69 -41.67 13.95
CA ALA A 514 -1.47 -40.45 13.23
C ALA A 514 -2.82 -39.76 12.88
N VAL A 515 -2.87 -38.46 13.05
CA VAL A 515 -3.98 -37.63 12.59
C VAL A 515 -3.58 -37.08 11.24
N VAL A 516 -4.40 -37.34 10.23
CA VAL A 516 -4.18 -36.85 8.85
C VAL A 516 -5.20 -35.77 8.56
N ASP A 517 -4.70 -34.64 8.10
CA ASP A 517 -5.48 -33.52 7.54
C ASP A 517 -5.11 -33.35 6.08
N GLU A 518 -6.10 -33.39 5.22
CA GLU A 518 -5.90 -33.28 3.77
C GLU A 518 -6.90 -32.28 3.19
N THR A 519 -6.38 -31.33 2.45
CA THR A 519 -7.17 -30.28 1.80
C THR A 519 -6.77 -30.17 0.35
N ASP A 520 -7.73 -30.33 -0.53
CA ASP A 520 -7.61 -30.10 -1.98
C ASP A 520 -8.34 -28.81 -2.36
N THR A 521 -7.66 -27.94 -3.05
CA THR A 521 -8.25 -26.70 -3.56
C THR A 521 -7.97 -26.55 -5.04
N THR A 522 -9.00 -26.38 -5.82
CA THR A 522 -8.87 -26.00 -7.23
C THR A 522 -9.48 -24.62 -7.42
N THR A 523 -8.68 -23.70 -7.95
CA THR A 523 -9.13 -22.38 -8.35
C THR A 523 -8.95 -22.24 -9.85
N SER A 524 -10.04 -21.91 -10.54
CA SER A 524 -10.01 -21.60 -11.96
C SER A 524 -10.52 -20.20 -12.21
N THR A 525 -9.82 -19.45 -13.05
CA THR A 525 -10.23 -18.10 -13.46
C THR A 525 -10.10 -18.00 -14.97
N GLY A 526 -11.18 -17.60 -15.62
CA GLY A 526 -11.23 -17.26 -17.03
C GLY A 526 -11.57 -15.79 -17.21
N ARG A 527 -10.85 -15.10 -18.09
CA ARG A 527 -11.15 -13.73 -18.46
C ARG A 527 -11.12 -13.57 -19.96
N ILE A 528 -12.11 -12.89 -20.50
CA ILE A 528 -12.14 -12.47 -21.89
C ILE A 528 -12.42 -10.98 -21.93
N MET A 529 -11.50 -10.22 -22.50
CA MET A 529 -11.63 -8.78 -22.67
C MET A 529 -11.63 -8.45 -24.16
N PHE A 530 -12.65 -7.76 -24.61
CA PHE A 530 -12.75 -7.22 -25.96
C PHE A 530 -12.70 -5.70 -25.92
N GLN A 531 -11.93 -5.10 -26.81
CA GLN A 531 -11.83 -3.65 -26.95
C GLN A 531 -12.01 -3.25 -28.42
N HIS A 532 -12.77 -2.18 -28.66
CA HIS A 532 -12.96 -1.58 -29.97
C HIS A 532 -12.81 -0.06 -29.91
N TYR A 533 -11.81 0.47 -30.58
CA TYR A 533 -11.40 1.88 -30.44
C TYR A 533 -12.16 2.85 -31.34
N GLN A 534 -13.06 2.39 -32.20
CA GLN A 534 -13.83 3.24 -33.12
C GLN A 534 -15.18 2.58 -33.44
N MET A 535 -16.03 2.45 -32.41
CA MET A 535 -17.33 1.81 -32.53
C MET A 535 -18.21 2.53 -33.56
N PHE A 536 -18.90 1.79 -34.40
CA PHE A 536 -19.75 2.32 -35.48
C PHE A 536 -19.03 3.32 -36.43
N GLY A 537 -17.71 3.26 -36.54
CA GLY A 537 -16.93 4.21 -37.35
C GLY A 537 -16.74 5.59 -36.72
N VAL A 538 -17.28 5.83 -35.53
CA VAL A 538 -17.17 7.12 -34.82
C VAL A 538 -15.80 7.21 -34.15
N ARG A 539 -15.01 8.21 -34.53
CA ARG A 539 -13.71 8.44 -33.94
C ARG A 539 -13.86 8.70 -32.43
N ARG A 540 -12.98 8.08 -31.62
CA ARG A 540 -12.96 8.23 -30.15
C ARG A 540 -14.15 7.64 -29.40
N LEU A 541 -15.07 6.94 -30.08
CA LEU A 541 -16.07 6.12 -29.42
C LEU A 541 -15.46 4.74 -29.20
N GLN A 542 -15.19 4.42 -27.95
CA GLN A 542 -14.55 3.17 -27.55
C GLN A 542 -15.56 2.29 -26.83
N TYR A 543 -15.51 1.02 -27.13
CA TYR A 543 -16.26 0.00 -26.43
C TYR A 543 -15.31 -1.02 -25.82
N SER A 544 -15.54 -1.39 -24.58
CA SER A 544 -14.87 -2.52 -23.94
C SER A 544 -15.91 -3.43 -23.29
N SER A 545 -15.67 -4.72 -23.40
CA SER A 545 -16.42 -5.77 -22.69
C SER A 545 -15.41 -6.63 -21.96
N ASP A 546 -15.57 -6.81 -20.67
CA ASP A 546 -14.71 -7.61 -19.80
C ASP A 546 -15.58 -8.65 -19.10
N TYR A 547 -15.29 -9.92 -19.34
CA TYR A 547 -16.01 -11.05 -18.79
C TYR A 547 -15.05 -11.91 -17.99
N ILE A 548 -15.33 -12.09 -16.70
CA ILE A 548 -14.51 -12.82 -15.74
C ILE A 548 -15.37 -13.89 -15.08
N VAL A 549 -14.89 -15.12 -15.10
CA VAL A 549 -15.47 -16.23 -14.35
C VAL A 549 -14.40 -16.79 -13.43
N SER A 550 -14.72 -16.96 -12.16
CA SER A 550 -13.85 -17.65 -11.22
C SER A 550 -14.63 -18.69 -10.43
N ASN A 551 -14.00 -19.82 -10.24
CA ASN A 551 -14.53 -20.93 -9.46
C ASN A 551 -13.46 -21.43 -8.49
N THR A 552 -13.84 -21.71 -7.25
CA THR A 552 -12.94 -22.26 -6.21
C THR A 552 -13.65 -23.41 -5.51
N THR A 553 -13.04 -24.60 -5.51
CA THR A 553 -13.62 -25.83 -4.97
C THR A 553 -13.21 -26.11 -3.51
N THR A 554 -13.23 -25.13 -2.62
CA THR A 554 -13.02 -25.34 -1.17
C THR A 554 -14.33 -25.33 -0.41
N VAL A 555 -14.31 -25.77 0.87
CA VAL A 555 -15.44 -25.57 1.79
C VAL A 555 -15.73 -24.08 1.87
N GLY A 556 -16.90 -23.65 1.37
CA GLY A 556 -17.24 -22.24 1.17
C GLY A 556 -16.87 -21.75 -0.23
N ALA A 557 -16.90 -22.63 -1.22
CA ALA A 557 -16.69 -22.33 -2.64
C ALA A 557 -17.45 -21.06 -3.04
N ILE A 558 -16.76 -20.18 -3.75
CA ILE A 558 -17.37 -18.96 -4.29
C ILE A 558 -17.24 -19.05 -5.81
N ASP A 559 -18.36 -19.32 -6.46
CA ASP A 559 -18.50 -19.11 -7.89
C ASP A 559 -18.81 -17.63 -8.12
N ARG A 560 -18.03 -17.02 -8.97
CA ARG A 560 -18.21 -15.61 -9.30
C ARG A 560 -18.15 -15.41 -10.80
N LEU A 561 -19.14 -14.69 -11.30
CA LEU A 561 -19.20 -14.19 -12.65
C LEU A 561 -19.27 -12.66 -12.59
N ASP A 562 -18.36 -11.99 -13.28
CA ASP A 562 -18.40 -10.55 -13.50
C ASP A 562 -18.43 -10.28 -15.01
N TRP A 563 -19.38 -9.48 -15.44
CA TRP A 563 -19.46 -9.03 -16.82
C TRP A 563 -19.67 -7.53 -16.87
N GLU A 564 -18.64 -6.81 -17.31
CA GLU A 564 -18.66 -5.36 -17.46
C GLU A 564 -18.63 -4.97 -18.93
N ASN A 565 -19.58 -4.14 -19.34
CA ASN A 565 -19.62 -3.50 -20.65
C ASN A 565 -19.48 -2.00 -20.47
N ARG A 566 -18.58 -1.40 -21.21
CA ARG A 566 -18.34 0.04 -21.14
C ARG A 566 -18.27 0.65 -22.53
N LEU A 567 -19.04 1.70 -22.73
CA LEU A 567 -18.98 2.57 -23.90
C LEU A 567 -18.47 3.93 -23.44
N SER A 568 -17.40 4.42 -24.02
CA SER A 568 -16.81 5.73 -23.69
C SER A 568 -16.58 6.56 -24.94
N TYR A 569 -16.87 7.83 -24.83
CA TYR A 569 -16.70 8.81 -25.90
C TYR A 569 -15.99 10.05 -25.39
N ALA A 570 -14.89 10.41 -26.04
CA ALA A 570 -14.13 11.59 -25.69
C ALA A 570 -13.90 12.47 -26.92
N ILE A 571 -14.44 13.68 -26.92
CA ILE A 571 -14.26 14.65 -28.00
C ILE A 571 -13.94 16.04 -27.46
N GLY A 572 -12.76 16.55 -27.79
CA GLY A 572 -12.30 17.82 -27.27
C GLY A 572 -12.29 17.83 -25.74
N LYS A 573 -13.15 18.64 -25.15
CA LYS A 573 -13.28 18.81 -23.70
C LYS A 573 -14.44 18.04 -23.08
N LEU A 574 -15.15 17.20 -23.88
CA LEU A 574 -16.27 16.39 -23.43
C LEU A 574 -15.86 14.93 -23.31
N ASP A 575 -16.10 14.34 -22.14
CA ASP A 575 -15.95 12.93 -21.84
C ASP A 575 -17.31 12.36 -21.40
N ALA A 576 -17.78 11.30 -22.07
CA ALA A 576 -18.99 10.59 -21.69
C ALA A 576 -18.72 9.10 -21.61
N SER A 577 -19.26 8.42 -20.61
CA SER A 577 -19.18 6.96 -20.51
C SER A 577 -20.43 6.37 -19.91
N VAL A 578 -20.79 5.19 -20.41
CA VAL A 578 -21.82 4.33 -19.84
C VAL A 578 -21.17 2.99 -19.56
N SER A 579 -21.34 2.45 -18.39
CA SER A 579 -20.97 1.08 -18.09
C SER A 579 -22.12 0.33 -17.43
N TYR A 580 -22.23 -0.94 -17.79
CA TYR A 580 -23.13 -1.89 -17.17
C TYR A 580 -22.31 -3.07 -16.68
N ARG A 581 -22.48 -3.42 -15.41
CA ARG A 581 -21.81 -4.56 -14.78
C ARG A 581 -22.84 -5.47 -14.14
N LEU A 582 -22.75 -6.74 -14.48
CA LEU A 582 -23.44 -7.84 -13.84
C LEU A 582 -22.44 -8.61 -12.99
N THR A 583 -22.76 -8.84 -11.72
CA THR A 583 -21.97 -9.70 -10.84
C THR A 583 -22.91 -10.75 -10.24
N GLU A 584 -22.54 -12.00 -10.43
CA GLU A 584 -23.21 -13.16 -9.83
C GLU A 584 -22.23 -13.87 -8.92
N THR A 585 -22.66 -14.15 -7.70
CA THR A 585 -21.93 -14.97 -6.73
C THR A 585 -22.91 -15.94 -6.07
N ASP A 586 -22.43 -16.99 -5.44
CA ASP A 586 -23.28 -17.99 -4.75
C ASP A 586 -24.25 -17.38 -3.72
N SER A 587 -23.95 -16.20 -3.20
CA SER A 587 -24.71 -15.56 -2.14
C SER A 587 -25.44 -14.30 -2.54
N ARG A 588 -25.05 -13.66 -3.65
CA ARG A 588 -25.59 -12.36 -4.06
C ARG A 588 -25.41 -12.13 -5.56
N ASN A 589 -26.49 -11.69 -6.20
CA ASN A 589 -26.46 -11.22 -7.57
C ASN A 589 -26.80 -9.73 -7.57
N TYR A 590 -26.05 -8.94 -8.33
CA TYR A 590 -26.36 -7.54 -8.48
C TYR A 590 -26.00 -7.00 -9.85
N ASP A 591 -26.79 -6.03 -10.27
CA ASP A 591 -26.62 -5.23 -11.48
C ASP A 591 -26.18 -3.82 -11.11
N LEU A 592 -25.23 -3.29 -11.84
CA LEU A 592 -24.76 -1.92 -11.71
C LEU A 592 -24.78 -1.21 -13.06
N LEU A 593 -25.60 -0.20 -13.19
CA LEU A 593 -25.58 0.74 -14.31
C LEU A 593 -24.90 2.03 -13.85
N TYR A 594 -23.88 2.45 -14.55
CA TYR A 594 -23.16 3.70 -14.30
C TYR A 594 -23.10 4.53 -15.57
N PHE A 595 -23.48 5.78 -15.45
CA PHE A 595 -23.35 6.80 -16.50
C PHE A 595 -22.53 7.98 -15.96
N ARG A 596 -21.59 8.47 -16.76
CA ARG A 596 -20.78 9.65 -16.46
C ARG A 596 -20.74 10.57 -17.66
N LEU A 597 -20.97 11.84 -17.42
CA LEU A 597 -20.78 12.91 -18.38
C LEU A 597 -19.94 14.00 -17.73
N MET A 598 -18.83 14.38 -18.35
CA MET A 598 -17.94 15.41 -17.86
C MET A 598 -17.53 16.33 -19.00
N ARG A 599 -17.63 17.64 -18.79
CA ARG A 599 -17.15 18.67 -19.71
C ARG A 599 -16.11 19.52 -19.01
N ARG A 600 -14.95 19.64 -19.62
CA ARG A 600 -13.88 20.56 -19.21
C ARG A 600 -14.01 21.88 -19.98
N PHE A 601 -13.54 22.98 -19.42
CA PHE A 601 -13.54 24.29 -20.07
C PHE A 601 -12.28 25.10 -19.75
#